data_d3c65971bf56204fe62f62c56714f217
#
_entry.id   d3c65971bf56204fe62f62c56714f217
#
_cell.length_a   1.000
_cell.length_b   1.000
_cell.length_c   1.000
_cell.angle_alpha   90.00
_cell.angle_beta   90.00
_cell.angle_gamma   90.00
#
_symmetry.space_group_name_H-M   'P 1'
#
loop_
_entity.id
_entity.type
_entity.pdbx_description
1 polymer ?
#
loop_
_entity_poly.entity_id
_entity_poly.type
_entity_poly.pdbx_seq_one_letter_code
_entity_poly.pdbx_strand_id
1 'polypeptide(L)'
;FSQALSAAGITVTGEVTRAAAPAGATKLASVQSAPLADVLSVSIKASDNTMTEVEGRVLAAATGREASFTGAAQAVREQLQADGFDVTGLTLLDSCGLAKGDKVPARLLAQIIARAAGADGGTVGRDLLAALPVGALDGTLSDRYVGTSAAGVVRAKTGSLDQTVSLTGTVVTADGRLLAYSVIIDGFPEGGMWSARTAMDNDLIV
;
A
#
# COMPACT_ATOMS: atom_id res chain seq x y z
N PHE A 1 -10.00 8.39 -24.39
CA PHE A 1 -9.46 9.59 -25.06
C PHE A 1 -10.39 10.06 -26.17
N SER A 2 -10.84 9.20 -27.12
CA SER A 2 -11.74 9.57 -28.20
C SER A 2 -13.07 10.18 -27.72
N GLN A 3 -13.65 9.66 -26.63
CA GLN A 3 -14.83 10.23 -26.00
C GLN A 3 -14.59 11.65 -25.47
N ALA A 4 -13.44 11.89 -24.87
CA ALA A 4 -13.06 13.23 -24.38
C ALA A 4 -12.85 14.22 -25.55
N LEU A 5 -12.29 13.78 -26.67
CA LEU A 5 -12.18 14.58 -27.88
C LEU A 5 -13.56 14.93 -28.44
N SER A 6 -14.47 13.95 -28.52
CA SER A 6 -15.85 14.15 -28.97
C SER A 6 -16.59 15.16 -28.08
N ALA A 7 -16.44 15.07 -26.76
CA ALA A 7 -17.01 16.01 -25.81
C ALA A 7 -16.45 17.44 -25.97
N ALA A 8 -15.20 17.56 -26.44
CA ALA A 8 -14.57 18.84 -26.79
C ALA A 8 -14.88 19.32 -28.22
N GLY A 9 -15.81 18.67 -28.95
CA GLY A 9 -16.20 19.04 -30.32
C GLY A 9 -15.23 18.57 -31.41
N ILE A 10 -14.27 17.70 -31.08
CA ILE A 10 -13.28 17.19 -32.03
C ILE A 10 -13.75 15.83 -32.54
N THR A 11 -14.00 15.72 -33.85
CA THR A 11 -14.41 14.47 -34.49
C THR A 11 -13.22 13.59 -34.79
N VAL A 12 -13.25 12.33 -34.31
CA VAL A 12 -12.29 11.28 -34.66
C VAL A 12 -12.86 10.48 -35.81
N THR A 13 -12.20 10.51 -36.98
CA THR A 13 -12.69 9.90 -38.23
C THR A 13 -12.08 8.54 -38.56
N GLY A 14 -11.21 7.99 -37.74
CA GLY A 14 -10.54 6.71 -37.96
C GLY A 14 -10.80 5.70 -36.84
N GLU A 15 -10.38 4.45 -37.07
CA GLU A 15 -10.37 3.43 -36.01
C GLU A 15 -9.35 3.78 -34.91
N VAL A 16 -9.72 3.50 -33.66
CA VAL A 16 -8.81 3.61 -32.53
C VAL A 16 -7.91 2.38 -32.50
N THR A 17 -6.63 2.56 -32.80
CA THR A 17 -5.63 1.50 -32.81
C THR A 17 -4.53 1.72 -31.80
N ARG A 18 -3.81 0.65 -31.44
CA ARG A 18 -2.55 0.76 -30.68
C ARG A 18 -1.39 0.88 -31.66
N ALA A 19 -0.64 1.96 -31.55
CA ALA A 19 0.56 2.18 -32.34
C ALA A 19 1.61 2.94 -31.51
N ALA A 20 2.88 2.81 -31.90
CA ALA A 20 3.91 3.70 -31.40
C ALA A 20 3.70 5.11 -31.96
N ALA A 21 3.99 6.15 -31.17
CA ALA A 21 3.98 7.51 -31.68
C ALA A 21 5.02 7.65 -32.81
N PRO A 22 4.67 8.33 -33.95
CA PRO A 22 5.62 8.54 -35.03
C PRO A 22 6.89 9.26 -34.55
N ALA A 23 8.03 8.91 -35.11
CA ALA A 23 9.26 9.64 -34.86
C ALA A 23 9.07 11.13 -35.26
N GLY A 24 9.41 12.05 -34.38
CA GLY A 24 9.25 13.48 -34.61
C GLY A 24 7.82 14.03 -34.39
N ALA A 25 6.90 13.25 -33.82
CA ALA A 25 5.56 13.74 -33.46
C ALA A 25 5.64 14.95 -32.53
N THR A 26 4.86 15.98 -32.83
CA THR A 26 4.78 17.18 -32.00
C THR A 26 3.96 16.91 -30.75
N LYS A 27 4.49 17.26 -29.58
CA LYS A 27 3.76 17.21 -28.32
C LYS A 27 2.71 18.32 -28.31
N LEU A 28 1.44 17.97 -28.29
CA LEU A 28 0.33 18.91 -28.30
C LEU A 28 -0.03 19.38 -26.87
N ALA A 29 0.00 18.49 -25.91
CA ALA A 29 -0.31 18.77 -24.52
C ALA A 29 0.32 17.74 -23.58
N SER A 30 0.32 18.01 -22.30
CA SER A 30 0.66 17.04 -21.25
C SER A 30 -0.17 17.28 -19.99
N VAL A 31 -0.46 16.20 -19.30
CA VAL A 31 -1.05 16.21 -17.96
C VAL A 31 -0.08 15.52 -17.02
N GLN A 32 0.11 16.10 -15.85
CA GLN A 32 0.90 15.50 -14.77
C GLN A 32 -0.05 14.89 -13.75
N SER A 33 0.36 13.76 -13.15
CA SER A 33 -0.34 13.20 -11.98
C SER A 33 -0.15 14.11 -10.76
N ALA A 34 -0.93 13.87 -9.70
CA ALA A 34 -0.60 14.37 -8.38
C ALA A 34 0.81 13.89 -7.94
N PRO A 35 1.44 14.55 -6.96
CA PRO A 35 2.66 14.05 -6.33
C PRO A 35 2.53 12.59 -5.89
N LEU A 36 3.61 11.81 -5.96
CA LEU A 36 3.55 10.39 -5.64
C LEU A 36 3.08 10.12 -4.21
N ALA A 37 3.45 10.95 -3.25
CA ALA A 37 2.98 10.84 -1.87
C ALA A 37 1.45 10.91 -1.75
N ASP A 38 0.80 11.79 -2.53
CA ASP A 38 -0.66 11.92 -2.55
C ASP A 38 -1.31 10.70 -3.19
N VAL A 39 -0.74 10.17 -4.29
CA VAL A 39 -1.22 8.95 -4.95
C VAL A 39 -1.14 7.76 -4.00
N LEU A 40 0.01 7.56 -3.35
CA LEU A 40 0.22 6.51 -2.35
C LEU A 40 -0.72 6.66 -1.15
N SER A 41 -0.99 7.88 -0.70
CA SER A 41 -1.95 8.11 0.38
C SER A 41 -3.35 7.64 0.02
N VAL A 42 -3.79 7.88 -1.21
CA VAL A 42 -5.09 7.38 -1.70
C VAL A 42 -5.10 5.86 -1.78
N SER A 43 -4.08 5.25 -2.41
CA SER A 43 -4.02 3.79 -2.58
C SER A 43 -3.94 3.04 -1.25
N ILE A 44 -3.17 3.54 -0.29
CA ILE A 44 -3.01 2.93 1.04
C ILE A 44 -4.29 3.05 1.87
N LYS A 45 -4.92 4.25 1.91
CA LYS A 45 -6.15 4.48 2.68
C LYS A 45 -7.35 3.73 2.12
N ALA A 46 -7.51 3.69 0.80
CA ALA A 46 -8.55 2.93 0.13
C ALA A 46 -8.26 1.42 0.06
N SER A 47 -7.01 1.02 0.31
CA SER A 47 -6.51 -0.34 0.06
C SER A 47 -6.78 -0.78 -1.38
N ASP A 48 -6.45 0.10 -2.34
CA ASP A 48 -6.72 -0.14 -3.76
C ASP A 48 -5.64 -1.03 -4.38
N ASN A 49 -6.01 -2.27 -4.64
CA ASN A 49 -5.11 -3.28 -5.20
C ASN A 49 -4.62 -2.92 -6.60
N THR A 50 -5.47 -2.30 -7.42
CA THR A 50 -5.11 -1.92 -8.79
C THR A 50 -4.08 -0.79 -8.79
N MET A 51 -4.28 0.23 -7.96
CA MET A 51 -3.30 1.30 -7.80
C MET A 51 -1.96 0.75 -7.29
N THR A 52 -1.99 -0.09 -6.25
CA THR A 52 -0.77 -0.70 -5.69
C THR A 52 0.01 -1.52 -6.72
N GLU A 53 -0.69 -2.26 -7.59
CA GLU A 53 -0.05 -2.99 -8.69
C GLU A 53 0.56 -2.07 -9.76
N VAL A 54 -0.05 -0.93 -10.03
CA VAL A 54 0.52 0.08 -10.93
C VAL A 54 1.75 0.73 -10.31
N GLU A 55 1.68 1.08 -9.02
CA GLU A 55 2.80 1.66 -8.25
C GLU A 55 4.01 0.72 -8.23
N GLY A 56 3.77 -0.59 -7.99
CA GLY A 56 4.81 -1.61 -8.07
C GLY A 56 5.47 -1.70 -9.46
N ARG A 57 4.69 -1.62 -10.54
CA ARG A 57 5.22 -1.61 -11.91
C ARG A 57 5.98 -0.32 -12.24
N VAL A 58 5.57 0.81 -11.70
CA VAL A 58 6.30 2.08 -11.82
C VAL A 58 7.67 1.96 -11.13
N LEU A 59 7.71 1.37 -9.94
CA LEU A 59 8.97 1.07 -9.23
C LEU A 59 9.86 0.13 -10.07
N ALA A 60 9.30 -0.96 -10.61
CA ALA A 60 10.03 -1.89 -11.48
C ALA A 60 10.66 -1.16 -12.67
N ALA A 61 9.89 -0.36 -13.39
CA ALA A 61 10.38 0.43 -14.54
C ALA A 61 11.47 1.42 -14.11
N ALA A 62 11.29 2.11 -12.99
CA ALA A 62 12.25 3.09 -12.47
C ALA A 62 13.59 2.44 -12.05
N THR A 63 13.56 1.15 -11.67
CA THR A 63 14.74 0.36 -11.29
C THR A 63 15.29 -0.50 -12.42
N GLY A 64 14.82 -0.28 -13.66
CA GLY A 64 15.29 -1.01 -14.86
C GLY A 64 14.80 -2.45 -14.97
N ARG A 65 13.69 -2.78 -14.30
CA ARG A 65 13.04 -4.09 -14.38
C ARG A 65 11.83 -4.04 -15.30
N GLU A 66 11.39 -5.21 -15.72
CA GLU A 66 10.14 -5.32 -16.48
C GLU A 66 8.96 -4.82 -15.64
N ALA A 67 8.08 -4.00 -16.24
CA ALA A 67 6.86 -3.50 -15.58
C ALA A 67 5.77 -4.59 -15.55
N SER A 68 6.05 -5.69 -14.84
CA SER A 68 5.20 -6.88 -14.67
C SER A 68 4.98 -7.15 -13.17
N PHE A 69 4.12 -8.10 -12.81
CA PHE A 69 3.96 -8.57 -11.42
C PHE A 69 5.29 -9.06 -10.84
N THR A 70 5.99 -9.92 -11.59
CA THR A 70 7.28 -10.48 -11.16
C THR A 70 8.35 -9.39 -11.02
N GLY A 71 8.43 -8.47 -11.99
CA GLY A 71 9.40 -7.38 -11.92
C GLY A 71 9.13 -6.42 -10.77
N ALA A 72 7.85 -6.13 -10.45
CA ALA A 72 7.45 -5.33 -9.30
C ALA A 72 7.82 -6.01 -7.98
N ALA A 73 7.46 -7.27 -7.80
CA ALA A 73 7.80 -8.06 -6.61
C ALA A 73 9.34 -8.12 -6.38
N GLN A 74 10.10 -8.32 -7.47
CA GLN A 74 11.55 -8.31 -7.42
C GLN A 74 12.12 -6.94 -7.05
N ALA A 75 11.60 -5.86 -7.64
CA ALA A 75 12.04 -4.49 -7.36
C ALA A 75 11.80 -4.12 -5.89
N VAL A 76 10.64 -4.46 -5.33
CA VAL A 76 10.32 -4.24 -3.90
C VAL A 76 11.30 -5.00 -3.02
N ARG A 77 11.52 -6.30 -3.27
CA ARG A 77 12.45 -7.12 -2.49
C ARG A 77 13.86 -6.54 -2.49
N GLU A 78 14.36 -6.19 -3.67
CA GLU A 78 15.72 -5.66 -3.83
C GLU A 78 15.89 -4.28 -3.19
N GLN A 79 14.86 -3.42 -3.29
CA GLN A 79 14.90 -2.12 -2.63
C GLN A 79 14.96 -2.27 -1.11
N LEU A 80 14.12 -3.14 -0.53
CA LEU A 80 14.17 -3.44 0.90
C LEU A 80 15.55 -3.96 1.34
N GLN A 81 16.16 -4.82 0.53
CA GLN A 81 17.49 -5.35 0.80
C GLN A 81 18.57 -4.27 0.69
N ALA A 82 18.49 -3.39 -0.32
CA ALA A 82 19.40 -2.26 -0.49
C ALA A 82 19.30 -1.25 0.66
N ASP A 83 18.10 -1.08 1.20
CA ASP A 83 17.84 -0.25 2.38
C ASP A 83 18.28 -0.92 3.70
N GLY A 84 18.86 -2.13 3.63
CA GLY A 84 19.40 -2.85 4.77
C GLY A 84 18.38 -3.60 5.62
N PHE A 85 17.18 -3.87 5.11
CA PHE A 85 16.23 -4.76 5.78
C PHE A 85 16.60 -6.23 5.57
N ASP A 86 16.34 -7.04 6.61
CA ASP A 86 16.44 -8.49 6.51
C ASP A 86 15.20 -9.06 5.80
N VAL A 87 15.38 -9.43 4.54
CA VAL A 87 14.34 -10.01 3.70
C VAL A 87 14.25 -11.55 3.76
N THR A 88 14.86 -12.16 4.76
CA THR A 88 14.78 -13.62 4.98
C THR A 88 13.32 -14.00 5.25
N GLY A 89 12.82 -14.98 4.49
CA GLY A 89 11.43 -15.42 4.55
C GLY A 89 10.43 -14.58 3.75
N LEU A 90 10.86 -13.47 3.12
CA LEU A 90 10.03 -12.69 2.21
C LEU A 90 9.91 -13.40 0.87
N THR A 91 8.68 -13.66 0.45
CA THR A 91 8.32 -14.07 -0.92
C THR A 91 7.17 -13.19 -1.38
N LEU A 92 7.33 -12.55 -2.52
CA LEU A 92 6.31 -11.72 -3.15
C LEU A 92 6.07 -12.23 -4.57
N LEU A 93 4.82 -12.36 -4.94
CA LEU A 93 4.34 -12.70 -6.28
C LEU A 93 3.59 -11.55 -6.93
N ASP A 94 3.09 -10.62 -6.12
CA ASP A 94 2.46 -9.39 -6.52
C ASP A 94 2.88 -8.22 -5.60
N SER A 95 2.31 -7.05 -5.80
CA SER A 95 2.54 -5.87 -4.96
C SER A 95 1.38 -5.58 -4.00
N CYS A 96 0.18 -6.12 -4.29
CA CYS A 96 -1.03 -5.82 -3.51
C CYS A 96 -1.32 -6.84 -2.40
N GLY A 97 -0.65 -8.00 -2.41
CA GLY A 97 -0.77 -9.03 -1.39
C GLY A 97 -1.98 -9.97 -1.57
N LEU A 98 -2.53 -10.09 -2.80
CA LEU A 98 -3.62 -11.03 -3.10
C LEU A 98 -3.14 -12.41 -3.50
N ALA A 99 -1.89 -12.55 -3.90
CA ALA A 99 -1.33 -13.83 -4.34
C ALA A 99 -1.17 -14.79 -3.16
N LYS A 100 -1.81 -15.96 -3.25
CA LYS A 100 -1.79 -16.98 -2.17
C LYS A 100 -0.40 -17.52 -1.82
N GLY A 101 0.61 -17.22 -2.62
CA GLY A 101 2.00 -17.61 -2.39
C GLY A 101 2.85 -16.55 -1.70
N ASP A 102 2.31 -15.38 -1.44
CA ASP A 102 3.01 -14.33 -0.72
C ASP A 102 3.31 -14.75 0.72
N LYS A 103 4.51 -14.46 1.16
CA LYS A 103 4.97 -14.70 2.54
C LYS A 103 5.71 -13.46 3.02
N VAL A 104 5.18 -12.82 4.03
CA VAL A 104 5.75 -11.58 4.56
C VAL A 104 5.95 -11.74 6.08
N PRO A 105 7.19 -11.74 6.57
CA PRO A 105 7.44 -11.80 8.01
C PRO A 105 6.89 -10.56 8.73
N ALA A 106 6.10 -10.74 9.78
CA ALA A 106 5.58 -9.63 10.60
C ALA A 106 6.72 -8.74 11.14
N ARG A 107 7.86 -9.34 11.50
CA ARG A 107 9.06 -8.61 11.92
C ARG A 107 9.55 -7.61 10.86
N LEU A 108 9.57 -7.98 9.59
CA LEU A 108 9.99 -7.10 8.51
C LEU A 108 9.05 -5.89 8.40
N LEU A 109 7.74 -6.11 8.44
CA LEU A 109 6.76 -5.03 8.40
C LEU A 109 6.90 -4.08 9.61
N ALA A 110 7.05 -4.63 10.81
CA ALA A 110 7.27 -3.81 12.01
C ALA A 110 8.58 -3.00 11.93
N GLN A 111 9.64 -3.55 11.36
CA GLN A 111 10.91 -2.84 11.15
C GLN A 111 10.78 -1.68 10.14
N ILE A 112 10.02 -1.87 9.07
CA ILE A 112 9.74 -0.80 8.08
C ILE A 112 9.00 0.36 8.77
N ILE A 113 7.96 0.05 9.56
CA ILE A 113 7.21 1.07 10.31
C ILE A 113 8.09 1.74 11.37
N ALA A 114 8.89 0.98 12.10
CA ALA A 114 9.81 1.52 13.11
C ALA A 114 10.83 2.50 12.50
N ARG A 115 11.40 2.15 11.34
CA ARG A 115 12.29 3.05 10.59
C ARG A 115 11.55 4.31 10.13
N ALA A 116 10.35 4.16 9.59
CA ALA A 116 9.53 5.29 9.13
C ALA A 116 9.20 6.27 10.28
N ALA A 117 8.97 5.74 11.49
CA ALA A 117 8.68 6.52 12.69
C ALA A 117 9.93 7.09 13.39
N GLY A 118 11.10 6.55 13.11
CA GLY A 118 12.38 6.96 13.70
C GLY A 118 13.01 8.16 12.99
N ALA A 119 14.16 8.59 13.51
CA ALA A 119 14.94 9.70 12.95
C ALA A 119 15.35 9.45 11.48
N ASP A 120 15.63 8.21 11.14
CA ASP A 120 16.07 7.79 9.79
C ASP A 120 14.94 7.73 8.76
N GLY A 121 13.69 7.88 9.17
CA GLY A 121 12.52 7.85 8.27
C GLY A 121 12.46 9.03 7.30
N GLY A 122 12.97 10.18 7.70
CA GLY A 122 13.01 11.38 6.88
C GLY A 122 11.61 11.81 6.38
N THR A 123 11.55 12.38 5.19
CA THR A 123 10.29 12.77 4.55
C THR A 123 9.48 11.56 4.10
N VAL A 124 10.13 10.55 3.51
CA VAL A 124 9.48 9.33 3.02
C VAL A 124 8.77 8.58 4.15
N GLY A 125 9.43 8.44 5.31
CA GLY A 125 8.80 7.82 6.48
C GLY A 125 7.59 8.59 6.99
N ARG A 126 7.67 9.92 7.03
CA ARG A 126 6.52 10.77 7.41
C ARG A 126 5.36 10.62 6.43
N ASP A 127 5.64 10.60 5.13
CA ASP A 127 4.60 10.43 4.09
C ASP A 127 3.95 9.05 4.20
N LEU A 128 4.74 7.99 4.43
CA LEU A 128 4.21 6.65 4.68
C LEU A 128 3.28 6.61 5.90
N LEU A 129 3.70 7.17 7.04
CA LEU A 129 2.88 7.17 8.26
C LEU A 129 1.62 8.03 8.09
N ALA A 130 1.70 9.14 7.37
CA ALA A 130 0.55 10.00 7.07
C ALA A 130 -0.47 9.31 6.15
N ALA A 131 0.00 8.44 5.26
CA ALA A 131 -0.82 7.66 4.34
C ALA A 131 -1.58 6.51 5.03
N LEU A 132 -1.15 6.05 6.22
CA LEU A 132 -1.83 4.97 6.93
C LEU A 132 -3.23 5.40 7.39
N PRO A 133 -4.25 4.53 7.26
CA PRO A 133 -5.57 4.72 7.90
C PRO A 133 -5.46 4.96 9.40
N VAL A 134 -6.37 5.77 9.93
CA VAL A 134 -6.44 6.12 11.36
C VAL A 134 -7.70 5.51 11.98
N GLY A 135 -7.55 4.84 13.11
CA GLY A 135 -8.66 4.22 13.84
C GLY A 135 -9.77 5.21 14.18
N ALA A 136 -11.01 4.83 13.89
CA ALA A 136 -12.23 5.62 14.06
C ALA A 136 -12.27 6.96 13.27
N LEU A 137 -11.40 7.13 12.25
CA LEU A 137 -11.34 8.39 11.52
C LEU A 137 -11.42 8.20 10.00
N ASP A 138 -10.52 7.41 9.39
CA ASP A 138 -10.46 7.34 7.94
C ASP A 138 -10.02 5.97 7.39
N GLY A 139 -10.13 5.84 6.06
CA GLY A 139 -9.71 4.66 5.31
C GLY A 139 -10.34 3.37 5.80
N THR A 140 -9.60 2.28 5.74
CA THR A 140 -10.07 0.94 6.17
C THR A 140 -10.21 0.78 7.69
N LEU A 141 -9.90 1.82 8.47
CA LEU A 141 -10.07 1.85 9.92
C LEU A 141 -11.18 2.81 10.39
N SER A 142 -11.93 3.45 9.48
CA SER A 142 -13.00 4.40 9.82
C SER A 142 -14.03 3.86 10.82
N ASP A 143 -14.37 2.58 10.69
CA ASP A 143 -15.40 1.91 11.50
C ASP A 143 -14.80 1.03 12.61
N ARG A 144 -13.47 1.01 12.73
CA ARG A 144 -12.76 0.24 13.77
C ARG A 144 -12.32 1.15 14.90
N TYR A 145 -12.33 0.62 16.12
CA TYR A 145 -11.94 1.33 17.37
C TYR A 145 -12.87 2.47 17.78
N VAL A 146 -14.05 2.63 17.17
CA VAL A 146 -15.01 3.66 17.54
C VAL A 146 -15.43 3.50 19.00
N GLY A 147 -15.30 4.57 19.79
CA GLY A 147 -15.64 4.57 21.21
C GLY A 147 -14.67 3.82 22.13
N THR A 148 -13.47 3.48 21.65
CA THR A 148 -12.41 2.84 22.44
C THR A 148 -11.22 3.79 22.66
N SER A 149 -10.29 3.43 23.56
CA SER A 149 -9.02 4.15 23.78
C SER A 149 -8.11 4.16 22.54
N ALA A 150 -8.30 3.21 21.60
CA ALA A 150 -7.52 3.10 20.38
C ALA A 150 -7.98 4.08 19.28
N ALA A 151 -9.13 4.75 19.45
CA ALA A 151 -9.64 5.75 18.50
C ALA A 151 -8.66 6.92 18.32
N GLY A 152 -8.27 7.21 17.08
CA GLY A 152 -7.36 8.30 16.73
C GLY A 152 -5.87 8.05 17.04
N VAL A 153 -5.53 7.04 17.86
CA VAL A 153 -4.14 6.75 18.25
C VAL A 153 -3.52 5.58 17.49
N VAL A 154 -4.35 4.69 16.93
CA VAL A 154 -3.91 3.62 16.02
C VAL A 154 -3.85 4.15 14.61
N ARG A 155 -2.72 3.96 13.92
CA ARG A 155 -2.53 4.21 12.49
C ARG A 155 -2.00 2.96 11.84
N ALA A 156 -2.73 2.33 10.93
CA ALA A 156 -2.29 1.05 10.39
C ALA A 156 -2.87 0.72 9.02
N LYS A 157 -2.09 -0.06 8.26
CA LYS A 157 -2.58 -0.77 7.07
C LYS A 157 -3.19 -2.10 7.49
N THR A 158 -4.37 -2.37 6.98
CA THR A 158 -5.10 -3.62 7.16
C THR A 158 -4.79 -4.62 6.05
N GLY A 159 -4.87 -5.91 6.35
CA GLY A 159 -4.95 -7.00 5.37
C GLY A 159 -6.06 -7.95 5.75
N SER A 160 -6.80 -8.46 4.76
CA SER A 160 -7.85 -9.45 4.97
C SER A 160 -7.97 -10.35 3.74
N LEU A 161 -7.73 -11.63 3.93
CA LEU A 161 -7.89 -12.71 2.97
C LEU A 161 -8.75 -13.81 3.61
N ASP A 162 -9.04 -14.87 2.87
CA ASP A 162 -9.95 -15.95 3.33
C ASP A 162 -9.57 -16.51 4.71
N GLN A 163 -8.30 -16.72 4.99
CA GLN A 163 -7.77 -17.32 6.22
C GLN A 163 -6.61 -16.54 6.83
N THR A 164 -6.43 -15.27 6.45
CA THR A 164 -5.36 -14.41 6.97
C THR A 164 -5.92 -13.01 7.23
N VAL A 165 -5.65 -12.47 8.42
CA VAL A 165 -5.84 -11.05 8.71
C VAL A 165 -4.55 -10.44 9.22
N SER A 166 -4.33 -9.17 8.92
CA SER A 166 -3.15 -8.45 9.37
C SER A 166 -3.44 -7.00 9.72
N LEU A 167 -2.60 -6.46 10.57
CA LEU A 167 -2.60 -5.06 10.94
C LEU A 167 -1.18 -4.62 11.26
N THR A 168 -0.68 -3.65 10.51
CA THR A 168 0.70 -3.16 10.65
C THR A 168 0.71 -1.64 10.68
N GLY A 169 1.35 -1.08 11.70
CA GLY A 169 1.38 0.38 11.84
C GLY A 169 1.99 0.87 13.14
N THR A 170 1.45 1.97 13.62
CA THR A 170 1.85 2.59 14.89
C THR A 170 0.66 2.73 15.83
N VAL A 171 0.95 2.74 17.14
CA VAL A 171 0.01 3.09 18.20
C VAL A 171 0.70 3.97 19.22
N VAL A 172 -0.03 4.96 19.74
CA VAL A 172 0.43 5.78 20.87
C VAL A 172 -0.16 5.19 22.15
N THR A 173 0.71 4.78 23.07
CA THR A 173 0.30 4.21 24.36
C THR A 173 -0.23 5.28 25.32
N ALA A 174 -0.91 4.86 26.38
CA ALA A 174 -1.45 5.78 27.39
C ALA A 174 -0.38 6.63 28.09
N ASP A 175 0.87 6.14 28.19
CA ASP A 175 2.03 6.89 28.69
C ASP A 175 2.75 7.72 27.62
N GLY A 176 2.15 7.85 26.43
CA GLY A 176 2.61 8.74 25.34
C GLY A 176 3.74 8.17 24.48
N ARG A 177 4.09 6.89 24.59
CA ARG A 177 5.10 6.27 23.72
C ARG A 177 4.50 5.89 22.38
N LEU A 178 5.24 6.14 21.30
CA LEU A 178 4.93 5.64 19.96
C LEU A 178 5.53 4.25 19.77
N LEU A 179 4.70 3.27 19.51
CA LEU A 179 5.12 1.90 19.21
C LEU A 179 4.84 1.58 17.75
N ALA A 180 5.79 0.89 17.10
CA ALA A 180 5.60 0.25 15.80
C ALA A 180 5.24 -1.21 16.02
N TYR A 181 4.24 -1.71 15.30
CA TYR A 181 3.78 -3.09 15.44
C TYR A 181 3.38 -3.72 14.10
N SER A 182 3.37 -5.04 14.07
CA SER A 182 2.76 -5.84 13.00
C SER A 182 2.20 -7.12 13.61
N VAL A 183 0.90 -7.34 13.40
CA VAL A 183 0.19 -8.56 13.80
C VAL A 183 -0.33 -9.23 12.54
N ILE A 184 -0.07 -10.52 12.41
CA ILE A 184 -0.61 -11.38 11.35
C ILE A 184 -1.20 -12.61 12.02
N ILE A 185 -2.49 -12.87 11.78
CA ILE A 185 -3.17 -14.10 12.20
C ILE A 185 -3.50 -14.87 10.93
N ASP A 186 -2.99 -16.08 10.82
CA ASP A 186 -3.07 -16.92 9.64
C ASP A 186 -3.57 -18.32 10.00
N GLY A 187 -4.20 -19.00 9.04
CA GLY A 187 -4.62 -20.40 9.18
C GLY A 187 -5.85 -20.59 10.08
N PHE A 188 -6.66 -19.57 10.34
CA PHE A 188 -7.92 -19.77 11.09
C PHE A 188 -8.96 -20.47 10.21
N PRO A 189 -9.95 -21.18 10.82
CA PRO A 189 -11.00 -21.88 10.10
C PRO A 189 -11.83 -20.96 9.20
N GLU A 190 -12.43 -21.51 8.15
CA GLU A 190 -13.37 -20.79 7.31
C GLU A 190 -14.48 -20.15 8.16
N GLY A 191 -14.81 -18.88 7.87
CA GLY A 191 -15.71 -18.06 8.67
C GLY A 191 -15.08 -17.42 9.93
N GLY A 192 -13.84 -17.76 10.29
CA GLY A 192 -13.14 -17.27 11.48
C GLY A 192 -12.56 -15.85 11.37
N MET A 193 -12.63 -15.22 10.18
CA MET A 193 -12.03 -13.90 9.93
C MET A 193 -12.48 -12.85 10.96
N TRP A 194 -13.76 -12.82 11.27
CA TRP A 194 -14.33 -11.82 12.19
C TRP A 194 -13.79 -11.97 13.61
N SER A 195 -13.68 -13.21 14.10
CA SER A 195 -13.12 -13.52 15.42
C SER A 195 -11.63 -13.19 15.49
N ALA A 196 -10.86 -13.55 14.46
CA ALA A 196 -9.44 -13.25 14.37
C ALA A 196 -9.19 -11.72 14.34
N ARG A 197 -9.98 -10.99 13.58
CA ARG A 197 -9.93 -9.52 13.51
C ARG A 197 -10.26 -8.87 14.85
N THR A 198 -11.31 -9.35 15.54
CA THR A 198 -11.69 -8.84 16.87
C THR A 198 -10.61 -9.11 17.91
N ALA A 199 -10.00 -10.30 17.89
CA ALA A 199 -8.88 -10.62 18.79
C ALA A 199 -7.70 -9.64 18.57
N MET A 200 -7.32 -9.42 17.32
CA MET A 200 -6.24 -8.48 16.95
C MET A 200 -6.57 -7.05 17.38
N ASP A 201 -7.82 -6.61 17.26
CA ASP A 201 -8.24 -5.27 17.68
C ASP A 201 -8.17 -5.09 19.19
N ASN A 202 -8.56 -6.11 19.95
CA ASN A 202 -8.52 -6.08 21.41
C ASN A 202 -7.10 -5.94 21.97
N ASP A 203 -6.09 -6.46 21.29
CA ASP A 203 -4.68 -6.32 21.70
C ASP A 203 -4.18 -4.86 21.63
N LEU A 204 -4.88 -3.98 20.91
CA LEU A 204 -4.54 -2.57 20.74
C LEU A 204 -5.44 -1.63 21.56
N ILE A 205 -6.46 -2.16 22.22
CA ILE A 205 -7.36 -1.41 23.11
C ILE A 205 -6.84 -1.58 24.54
N VAL A 206 -6.17 -0.58 25.08
CA VAL A 206 -5.60 -0.57 26.44
C VAL A 206 -6.32 0.45 27.31
#